data_734c2a21384e1b89e131f40df0e3499d
#
_entry.id   734c2a21384e1b89e131f40df0e3499d
#
_cell.length_a   1.000
_cell.length_b   1.000
_cell.length_c   1.000
_cell.angle_alpha   90.00
_cell.angle_beta   90.00
_cell.angle_gamma   90.00
#
_symmetry.space_group_name_H-M   'P 1'
#
loop_
_entity.id
_entity.type
_entity.pdbx_description
1 polymer ?
#
loop_
_entity_poly.entity_id
_entity_poly.type
_entity_poly.pdbx_seq_one_letter_code
_entity_poly.pdbx_strand_id
1 'polypeptide(L)'
;MKYALPHLKNAGRGDIINVSSVAGVFPGPGPYDSTPQRREGSFYGMVKSALERFSQGLARELQGDNIKVNVLSPQGRIRTPGNIWAENAPENPTLEFEPADEMGKSAVWVCEQGANYTGHILFDQDVCRAQNL
;
A
#
# COMPACT_ATOMS: atom_id res chain seq x y z
N MET A 1 9.14 2.73 -12.78
CA MET A 1 8.32 3.71 -13.53
C MET A 1 8.92 4.07 -14.88
N LYS A 2 10.15 4.61 -14.95
CA LYS A 2 10.76 5.11 -16.20
C LYS A 2 10.58 4.19 -17.42
N TYR A 3 10.73 2.89 -17.24
CA TYR A 3 10.64 1.92 -18.35
C TYR A 3 9.21 1.41 -18.61
N ALA A 4 8.33 1.43 -17.62
CA ALA A 4 6.95 0.98 -17.79
C ALA A 4 6.04 2.05 -18.44
N LEU A 5 6.25 3.32 -18.12
CA LEU A 5 5.39 4.41 -18.58
C LEU A 5 5.21 4.48 -20.11
N PRO A 6 6.24 4.35 -20.96
CA PRO A 6 6.04 4.37 -22.41
C PRO A 6 5.10 3.26 -22.88
N HIS A 7 5.18 2.07 -22.28
CA HIS A 7 4.31 0.94 -22.64
C HIS A 7 2.87 1.16 -22.20
N LEU A 8 2.66 1.70 -20.99
CA LEU A 8 1.32 2.04 -20.51
C LEU A 8 0.67 3.13 -21.35
N LYS A 9 1.42 4.16 -21.73
CA LYS A 9 0.94 5.21 -22.64
C LYS A 9 0.57 4.65 -24.01
N ASN A 10 1.40 3.79 -24.58
CA ASN A 10 1.12 3.14 -25.86
C ASN A 10 -0.12 2.22 -25.82
N ALA A 11 -0.39 1.62 -24.66
CA ALA A 11 -1.60 0.82 -24.46
C ALA A 11 -2.88 1.67 -24.31
N GLY A 12 -2.76 3.00 -24.18
CA GLY A 12 -3.88 3.92 -24.02
C GLY A 12 -4.60 3.84 -22.66
N ARG A 13 -4.13 2.97 -21.77
CA ARG A 13 -4.61 2.83 -20.37
C ARG A 13 -3.59 2.10 -19.52
N GLY A 14 -3.66 2.28 -18.22
CA GLY A 14 -2.82 1.51 -17.30
C GLY A 14 -3.22 1.68 -15.84
N ASP A 15 -2.87 0.68 -15.06
CA ASP A 15 -3.03 0.67 -13.60
C ASP A 15 -1.68 0.48 -12.95
N ILE A 16 -1.37 1.36 -12.01
CA ILE A 16 -0.19 1.28 -11.17
C ILE A 16 -0.68 1.20 -9.73
N ILE A 17 -0.38 0.10 -9.06
CA ILE A 17 -0.63 -0.06 -7.62
C ILE A 17 0.73 -0.15 -6.93
N ASN A 18 1.04 0.87 -6.12
CA ASN A 18 2.21 0.86 -5.27
C ASN A 18 1.84 0.29 -3.90
N VAL A 19 2.59 -0.72 -3.45
CA VAL A 19 2.33 -1.34 -2.16
C VAL A 19 3.06 -0.57 -1.05
N SER A 20 2.28 0.05 -0.16
CA SER A 20 2.79 0.77 1.01
C SER A 20 2.65 -0.07 2.29
N SER A 21 2.47 0.58 3.41
CA SER A 21 2.35 -0.02 4.74
C SER A 21 1.66 0.96 5.68
N VAL A 22 0.99 0.45 6.70
CA VAL A 22 0.50 1.28 7.82
C VAL A 22 1.62 2.14 8.46
N ALA A 23 2.86 1.72 8.35
CA ALA A 23 4.01 2.51 8.80
C ALA A 23 4.16 3.85 8.06
N GLY A 24 3.54 4.01 6.89
CA GLY A 24 3.52 5.28 6.17
C GLY A 24 2.68 6.36 6.84
N VAL A 25 1.71 5.97 7.68
CA VAL A 25 0.82 6.89 8.39
C VAL A 25 1.04 6.90 9.90
N PHE A 26 1.60 5.83 10.47
CA PHE A 26 1.95 5.78 11.89
C PHE A 26 3.34 6.37 12.15
N PRO A 27 3.55 6.96 13.34
CA PRO A 27 2.65 7.03 14.50
C PRO A 27 1.58 8.13 14.41
N GLY A 28 1.55 8.93 13.36
CA GLY A 28 0.67 10.10 13.27
C GLY A 28 1.15 11.27 14.14
N PRO A 29 0.33 12.33 14.32
CA PRO A 29 0.70 13.48 15.13
C PRO A 29 0.65 13.16 16.63
N GLY A 30 1.61 13.75 17.39
CA GLY A 30 1.58 13.68 18.85
C GLY A 30 0.50 14.54 19.50
N PRO A 31 0.42 14.51 20.85
CA PRO A 31 1.34 13.85 21.79
C PRO A 31 1.18 12.33 21.82
N TYR A 32 2.27 11.61 22.10
CA TYR A 32 2.26 10.15 22.21
C TYR A 32 2.15 9.74 23.69
N ASP A 33 1.41 8.66 23.94
CA ASP A 33 1.34 8.04 25.25
C ASP A 33 2.60 7.19 25.53
N SER A 34 2.69 6.65 26.76
CA SER A 34 3.80 5.81 27.19
C SER A 34 3.67 4.35 26.74
N THR A 35 2.69 4.01 25.92
CA THR A 35 2.52 2.64 25.43
C THR A 35 3.73 2.23 24.61
N PRO A 36 4.39 1.11 24.92
CA PRO A 36 5.52 0.64 24.13
C PRO A 36 5.10 0.42 22.69
N GLN A 37 5.54 1.29 21.82
CA GLN A 37 5.36 1.12 20.37
C GLN A 37 6.56 0.38 19.79
N ARG A 38 6.36 -0.28 18.65
CA ARG A 38 7.47 -0.87 17.90
C ARG A 38 8.57 0.17 17.69
N ARG A 39 9.76 -0.13 18.15
CA ARG A 39 10.93 0.77 18.06
C ARG A 39 11.44 0.93 16.62
N GLU A 40 10.90 0.16 15.69
CA GLU A 40 11.43 0.02 14.34
C GLU A 40 10.41 0.56 13.35
N GLY A 41 10.66 1.69 12.81
CA GLY A 41 9.69 2.18 11.83
C GLY A 41 9.96 3.56 11.29
N SER A 42 10.74 4.38 11.97
CA SER A 42 10.93 5.76 11.54
C SER A 42 11.50 5.86 10.12
N PHE A 43 12.56 5.12 9.81
CA PHE A 43 13.13 5.11 8.47
C PHE A 43 12.23 4.41 7.46
N TYR A 44 11.71 3.24 7.82
CA TYR A 44 10.77 2.51 6.97
C TYR A 44 9.48 3.30 6.73
N GLY A 45 8.91 3.90 7.78
CA GLY A 45 7.75 4.78 7.70
C GLY A 45 8.01 5.97 6.79
N MET A 46 9.16 6.63 6.94
CA MET A 46 9.57 7.73 6.05
C MET A 46 9.58 7.30 4.57
N VAL A 47 10.16 6.13 4.26
CA VAL A 47 10.21 5.62 2.88
C VAL A 47 8.80 5.34 2.35
N LYS A 48 7.92 4.76 3.18
CA LYS A 48 6.54 4.46 2.78
C LYS A 48 5.69 5.73 2.65
N SER A 49 5.84 6.71 3.53
CA SER A 49 5.20 8.03 3.36
C SER A 49 5.67 8.74 2.09
N ALA A 50 6.97 8.66 1.79
CA ALA A 50 7.51 9.22 0.56
C ALA A 50 6.93 8.53 -0.69
N LEU A 51 6.76 7.19 -0.67
CA LEU A 51 6.12 6.44 -1.74
C LEU A 51 4.67 6.87 -1.94
N GLU A 52 3.91 7.04 -0.87
CA GLU A 52 2.51 7.50 -0.91
C GLU A 52 2.41 8.89 -1.53
N ARG A 53 3.21 9.83 -1.05
CA ARG A 53 3.23 11.20 -1.58
C ARG A 53 3.66 11.24 -3.05
N PHE A 54 4.68 10.45 -3.41
CA PHE A 54 5.13 10.31 -4.79
C PHE A 54 4.01 9.76 -5.69
N SER A 55 3.29 8.73 -5.21
CA SER A 55 2.19 8.11 -5.95
C SER A 55 1.06 9.09 -6.25
N GLN A 56 0.70 9.93 -5.29
CA GLN A 56 -0.30 10.99 -5.49
C GLN A 56 0.15 12.03 -6.52
N GLY A 57 1.43 12.44 -6.48
CA GLY A 57 2.01 13.32 -7.49
C GLY A 57 1.95 12.72 -8.89
N LEU A 58 2.37 11.46 -8.99
CA LEU A 58 2.36 10.72 -10.26
C LEU A 58 0.94 10.49 -10.79
N ALA A 59 -0.04 10.23 -9.92
CA ALA A 59 -1.44 10.13 -10.28
C ALA A 59 -1.94 11.41 -10.97
N ARG A 60 -1.57 12.56 -10.40
CA ARG A 60 -1.91 13.86 -10.97
C ARG A 60 -1.25 14.10 -12.33
N GLU A 61 0.03 13.73 -12.47
CA GLU A 61 0.78 13.89 -13.73
C GLU A 61 0.24 13.01 -14.86
N LEU A 62 -0.24 11.81 -14.54
CA LEU A 62 -0.68 10.81 -15.53
C LEU A 62 -2.19 10.79 -15.77
N GLN A 63 -2.95 11.64 -15.12
CA GLN A 63 -4.41 11.68 -15.25
C GLN A 63 -4.86 11.88 -16.71
N GLY A 64 -4.13 12.70 -17.48
CA GLY A 64 -4.41 12.94 -18.90
C GLY A 64 -4.05 11.77 -19.84
N ASP A 65 -3.26 10.82 -19.36
CA ASP A 65 -2.81 9.65 -20.13
C ASP A 65 -3.71 8.40 -19.90
N ASN A 66 -4.80 8.53 -19.16
CA ASN A 66 -5.68 7.42 -18.75
C ASN A 66 -4.89 6.32 -17.98
N ILE A 67 -3.94 6.74 -17.15
CA ILE A 67 -3.16 5.86 -16.28
C ILE A 67 -3.53 6.17 -14.84
N LYS A 68 -4.08 5.19 -14.14
CA LYS A 68 -4.39 5.27 -12.72
C LYS A 68 -3.16 4.95 -11.88
N VAL A 69 -2.95 5.69 -10.82
CA VAL A 69 -1.91 5.40 -9.83
C VAL A 69 -2.54 5.43 -8.45
N ASN A 70 -2.55 4.30 -7.77
CA ASN A 70 -3.08 4.17 -6.43
C ASN A 70 -2.07 3.50 -5.51
N VAL A 71 -2.25 3.69 -4.22
CA VAL A 71 -1.49 3.01 -3.18
C VAL A 71 -2.41 2.05 -2.45
N LEU A 72 -1.92 0.84 -2.22
CA LEU A 72 -2.61 -0.16 -1.42
C LEU A 72 -1.68 -0.64 -0.31
N SER A 73 -2.16 -0.61 0.91
CA SER A 73 -1.39 -0.99 2.10
C SER A 73 -2.08 -2.13 2.84
N PRO A 74 -1.35 -3.16 3.27
CA PRO A 74 -1.90 -4.14 4.21
C PRO A 74 -2.06 -3.49 5.58
N GLN A 75 -3.17 -3.76 6.27
CA GLN A 75 -3.40 -3.34 7.65
C GLN A 75 -2.76 -4.30 8.65
N GLY A 76 -2.68 -5.57 8.32
CA GLY A 76 -2.00 -6.58 9.12
C GLY A 76 -0.66 -7.04 8.54
N ARG A 77 -0.04 -7.99 9.22
CA ARG A 77 1.20 -8.65 8.76
C ARG A 77 0.84 -9.76 7.80
N ILE A 78 1.06 -9.53 6.52
CA ILE A 78 0.84 -10.58 5.53
C ILE A 78 1.90 -11.68 5.68
N ARG A 79 1.46 -12.93 5.65
CA ARG A 79 2.32 -14.11 5.72
C ARG A 79 3.11 -14.28 4.41
N THR A 80 4.26 -13.65 4.36
CA THR A 80 5.21 -13.78 3.25
C THR A 80 6.54 -14.31 3.74
N PRO A 81 7.36 -14.97 2.89
CA PRO A 81 8.71 -15.38 3.28
C PRO A 81 9.54 -14.22 3.83
N GLY A 82 9.40 -13.02 3.24
CA GLY A 82 10.12 -11.83 3.69
C GLY A 82 9.71 -11.38 5.10
N ASN A 83 8.41 -11.37 5.39
CA ASN A 83 7.93 -11.01 6.73
C ASN A 83 8.29 -12.07 7.78
N ILE A 84 8.21 -13.35 7.41
CA ILE A 84 8.62 -14.44 8.29
C ILE A 84 10.10 -14.31 8.66
N TRP A 85 10.94 -13.98 7.69
CA TRP A 85 12.37 -13.79 7.93
C TRP A 85 12.66 -12.51 8.73
N ALA A 86 12.07 -11.37 8.33
CA ALA A 86 12.34 -10.07 8.95
C ALA A 86 11.88 -9.98 10.41
N GLU A 87 10.84 -10.72 10.77
CA GLU A 87 10.27 -10.73 12.12
C GLU A 87 10.83 -11.86 12.99
N ASN A 88 11.81 -12.66 12.52
CA ASN A 88 12.30 -13.86 13.20
C ASN A 88 11.14 -14.76 13.68
N ALA A 89 10.15 -14.97 12.83
CA ALA A 89 8.91 -15.62 13.21
C ALA A 89 9.06 -17.00 13.90
N PRO A 90 10.07 -17.84 13.56
CA PRO A 90 10.32 -19.08 14.27
C PRO A 90 10.70 -18.88 15.74
N GLU A 91 11.33 -17.75 16.07
CA GLU A 91 11.75 -17.38 17.42
C GLU A 91 10.70 -16.58 18.19
N ASN A 92 9.65 -16.15 17.48
CA ASN A 92 8.56 -15.34 18.04
C ASN A 92 7.20 -15.94 17.72
N PRO A 93 6.78 -17.02 18.40
CA PRO A 93 5.57 -17.77 18.10
C PRO A 93 4.27 -16.99 18.38
N THR A 94 4.33 -15.85 19.03
CA THR A 94 3.18 -14.99 19.31
C THR A 94 2.83 -14.05 18.16
N LEU A 95 3.64 -14.02 17.09
CA LEU A 95 3.36 -13.19 15.94
C LEU A 95 2.22 -13.78 15.11
N GLU A 96 1.17 -13.00 14.97
CA GLU A 96 0.06 -13.31 14.10
C GLU A 96 0.34 -12.79 12.68
N PHE A 97 0.03 -13.62 11.70
CA PHE A 97 0.12 -13.30 10.28
C PHE A 97 -1.24 -13.50 9.61
N GLU A 98 -1.56 -12.59 8.73
CA GLU A 98 -2.77 -12.63 7.91
C GLU A 98 -2.48 -13.24 6.53
N PRO A 99 -3.48 -13.88 5.90
CA PRO A 99 -3.37 -14.30 4.50
C PRO A 99 -3.31 -13.07 3.57
N ALA A 100 -2.89 -13.30 2.33
CA ALA A 100 -2.79 -12.21 1.34
C ALA A 100 -4.10 -11.97 0.57
N ASP A 101 -5.18 -12.66 0.94
CA ASP A 101 -6.44 -12.65 0.17
C ASP A 101 -7.08 -11.26 0.09
N GLU A 102 -7.11 -10.52 1.19
CA GLU A 102 -7.68 -9.17 1.22
C GLU A 102 -6.88 -8.20 0.36
N MET A 103 -5.54 -8.29 0.37
CA MET A 103 -4.69 -7.53 -0.56
C MET A 103 -5.01 -7.88 -2.01
N GLY A 104 -5.16 -9.17 -2.34
CA GLY A 104 -5.49 -9.63 -3.69
C GLY A 104 -6.85 -9.13 -4.17
N LYS A 105 -7.88 -9.30 -3.36
CA LYS A 105 -9.25 -8.83 -3.65
C LYS A 105 -9.29 -7.31 -3.83
N SER A 106 -8.66 -6.58 -2.92
CA SER A 106 -8.59 -5.11 -2.98
C SER A 106 -7.85 -4.63 -4.22
N ALA A 107 -6.74 -5.28 -4.61
CA ALA A 107 -6.01 -4.93 -5.81
C ALA A 107 -6.85 -5.12 -7.08
N VAL A 108 -7.56 -6.24 -7.19
CA VAL A 108 -8.49 -6.51 -8.31
C VAL A 108 -9.56 -5.44 -8.36
N TRP A 109 -10.23 -5.19 -7.22
CA TRP A 109 -11.28 -4.17 -7.14
C TRP A 109 -10.77 -2.79 -7.58
N VAL A 110 -9.58 -2.36 -7.14
CA VAL A 110 -8.97 -1.07 -7.54
C VAL A 110 -8.74 -1.01 -9.05
N CYS A 111 -8.28 -2.10 -9.67
CA CYS A 111 -8.07 -2.16 -11.11
C CYS A 111 -9.39 -2.08 -11.91
N GLU A 112 -10.49 -2.57 -11.36
CA GLU A 112 -11.81 -2.53 -11.99
C GLU A 112 -12.47 -1.15 -11.95
N GLN A 113 -11.96 -0.22 -11.13
CA GLN A 113 -12.54 1.13 -11.03
C GLN A 113 -12.30 1.95 -12.31
N GLY A 114 -13.19 2.92 -12.55
CA GLY A 114 -13.09 3.83 -13.69
C GLY A 114 -11.81 4.69 -13.68
N ALA A 115 -11.50 5.29 -14.82
CA ALA A 115 -10.26 6.05 -15.06
C ALA A 115 -10.00 7.18 -14.05
N ASN A 116 -11.05 7.72 -13.45
CA ASN A 116 -10.94 8.81 -12.46
C ASN A 116 -10.60 8.31 -11.04
N TYR A 117 -10.56 6.98 -10.83
CA TYR A 117 -10.19 6.40 -9.54
C TYR A 117 -8.67 6.32 -9.41
N THR A 118 -8.03 7.45 -9.12
CA THR A 118 -6.58 7.61 -9.10
C THR A 118 -6.16 8.54 -7.96
N GLY A 119 -4.96 8.35 -7.42
CA GLY A 119 -4.40 9.16 -6.34
C GLY A 119 -4.85 8.74 -4.93
N HIS A 120 -5.52 7.60 -4.80
CA HIS A 120 -5.98 7.07 -3.50
C HIS A 120 -4.86 6.38 -2.75
N ILE A 121 -4.89 6.51 -1.41
CA ILE A 121 -4.13 5.71 -0.46
C ILE A 121 -5.16 4.84 0.26
N LEU A 122 -5.08 3.55 0.07
CA LEU A 122 -6.08 2.57 0.47
C LEU A 122 -5.47 1.52 1.41
N PHE A 123 -6.32 0.99 2.28
CA PHE A 123 -5.99 -0.14 3.13
C PHE A 123 -6.87 -1.34 2.74
N ASP A 124 -6.27 -2.51 2.64
CA ASP A 124 -6.91 -3.73 2.13
C ASP A 124 -8.17 -4.12 2.91
N GLN A 125 -8.10 -4.17 4.24
CA GLN A 125 -9.24 -4.53 5.07
C GLN A 125 -10.39 -3.50 4.97
N ASP A 126 -10.05 -2.21 4.84
CA ASP A 126 -11.06 -1.16 4.68
C ASP A 126 -11.76 -1.27 3.33
N VAL A 127 -11.01 -1.55 2.27
CA VAL A 127 -11.60 -1.81 0.93
C VAL A 127 -12.51 -3.05 0.98
N CYS A 128 -12.03 -4.16 1.51
CA CYS A 128 -12.82 -5.40 1.62
C CYS A 128 -14.10 -5.18 2.42
N ARG A 129 -14.00 -4.50 3.55
CA ARG A 129 -15.14 -4.20 4.41
C ARG A 129 -16.16 -3.29 3.72
N ALA A 130 -15.69 -2.23 3.09
CA ALA A 130 -16.56 -1.25 2.42
C ALA A 130 -17.24 -1.80 1.17
N GLN A 131 -16.60 -2.76 0.48
CA GLN A 131 -17.09 -3.35 -0.77
C GLN A 131 -17.69 -4.75 -0.59
N ASN A 132 -17.66 -5.30 0.64
CA ASN A 132 -18.14 -6.64 0.98
C ASN A 132 -17.50 -7.74 0.13
N LEU A 133 -16.16 -7.70 0.03
CA LEU A 133 -15.33 -8.63 -0.77
C LEU A 133 -14.92 -9.91 0.00
#